data_0a2f6f2299a770b03b6c9d7e8be2b5c3
#
_entry.id   0a2f6f2299a770b03b6c9d7e8be2b5c3
#
_cell.length_a   1.000
_cell.length_b   1.000
_cell.length_c   1.000
_cell.angle_alpha   90.00
_cell.angle_beta   90.00
_cell.angle_gamma   90.00
#
_symmetry.space_group_name_H-M   'P 1'
#
loop_
_entity.id
_entity.type
_entity.pdbx_description
1 polymer ?
#
loop_
_entity_poly.entity_id
_entity_poly.type
_entity_poly.pdbx_seq_one_letter_code
_entity_poly.pdbx_strand_id
1 'polypeptide(L)'
;MNQAKRIVFLSSLLLLTFNVLNAASLKVGVIGLDNYQAVAFANLFQTAKPGEPLAGFEVVAAFPGGSPDIPESVQGLPRWTERFEQMGIPRVNSVADVVERADVVILMSLDGRVHLKQATPVLKAGKPLYIGRPMAASLVDVLKIFQLAKAHQTPLFSCSQH
;
A
#
# COMPACT_ATOMS: atom_id res chain seq x y z
N MET A 1 1.54 56.17 56.48
CA MET A 1 0.71 56.31 55.25
C MET A 1 1.27 55.34 54.25
N ASN A 2 0.69 54.12 54.23
CA ASN A 2 1.25 52.95 53.51
C ASN A 2 0.55 52.77 52.17
N GLN A 3 1.30 52.89 51.09
CA GLN A 3 0.82 52.52 49.78
C GLN A 3 1.05 51.01 49.55
N ALA A 4 -0.03 50.24 49.54
CA ALA A 4 -0.01 48.84 49.18
C ALA A 4 0.23 48.69 47.67
N LYS A 5 1.40 48.13 47.28
CA LYS A 5 1.70 47.74 45.93
C LYS A 5 0.87 46.53 45.56
N ARG A 6 -0.10 46.72 44.66
CA ARG A 6 -0.82 45.60 43.99
C ARG A 6 0.12 44.92 42.99
N ILE A 7 0.58 43.73 43.34
CA ILE A 7 1.26 42.82 42.40
C ILE A 7 0.19 42.16 41.59
N VAL A 8 0.11 42.53 40.31
CA VAL A 8 -0.72 41.83 39.32
C VAL A 8 0.11 40.64 38.83
N PHE A 9 -0.27 39.43 39.26
CA PHE A 9 0.22 38.21 38.71
C PHE A 9 -0.43 38.00 37.33
N LEU A 10 0.29 38.29 36.24
CA LEU A 10 -0.04 37.81 34.88
C LEU A 10 0.32 36.33 34.82
N SER A 11 -0.63 35.46 35.05
CA SER A 11 -0.49 34.04 34.68
C SER A 11 -0.60 33.92 33.19
N SER A 12 0.59 33.86 32.53
CA SER A 12 0.70 33.47 31.13
C SER A 12 0.32 31.99 31.03
N LEU A 13 -0.94 31.74 30.69
CA LEU A 13 -1.42 30.41 30.32
C LEU A 13 -0.80 30.08 28.96
N LEU A 14 0.34 29.40 29.00
CA LEU A 14 1.01 28.86 27.83
C LEU A 14 0.10 27.71 27.30
N LEU A 15 -0.79 28.02 26.37
CA LEU A 15 -1.52 27.04 25.56
C LEU A 15 -0.49 26.30 24.70
N LEU A 16 0.02 25.19 25.24
CA LEU A 16 0.67 24.16 24.47
C LEU A 16 -0.37 23.57 23.51
N THR A 17 -0.49 24.16 22.33
CA THR A 17 -1.15 23.50 21.21
C THR A 17 -0.30 22.28 20.89
N PHE A 18 -0.71 21.12 21.37
CA PHE A 18 -0.28 19.84 20.84
C PHE A 18 -0.69 19.81 19.36
N ASN A 19 0.21 20.23 18.47
CA ASN A 19 0.12 19.83 17.09
C ASN A 19 0.24 18.31 17.11
N VAL A 20 -0.89 17.61 17.06
CA VAL A 20 -0.91 16.23 16.63
C VAL A 20 -0.38 16.28 15.20
N LEU A 21 0.92 16.00 15.03
CA LEU A 21 1.48 15.72 13.73
C LEU A 21 0.62 14.56 13.19
N ASN A 22 -0.31 14.89 12.33
CA ASN A 22 -0.95 13.89 11.47
C ASN A 22 0.20 13.29 10.66
N ALA A 23 0.71 12.15 11.09
CA ALA A 23 1.65 11.40 10.28
C ALA A 23 0.97 11.22 8.93
N ALA A 24 1.61 11.71 7.87
CA ALA A 24 1.09 11.57 6.53
C ALA A 24 0.76 10.08 6.29
N SER A 25 -0.42 9.79 5.75
CA SER A 25 -0.81 8.43 5.44
C SER A 25 0.20 7.81 4.47
N LEU A 26 0.60 6.57 4.72
CA LEU A 26 1.46 5.81 3.81
C LEU A 26 0.61 5.32 2.63
N LYS A 27 0.94 5.78 1.44
CA LYS A 27 0.18 5.48 0.23
C LYS A 27 0.48 4.09 -0.30
N VAL A 28 -0.54 3.25 -0.37
CA VAL A 28 -0.45 1.87 -0.84
C VAL A 28 -0.96 1.77 -2.27
N GLY A 29 -0.15 1.18 -3.15
CA GLY A 29 -0.58 0.78 -4.49
C GLY A 29 -0.89 -0.71 -4.56
N VAL A 30 -1.92 -1.08 -5.30
CA VAL A 30 -2.31 -2.48 -5.49
C VAL A 30 -2.16 -2.87 -6.95
N ILE A 31 -1.49 -4.00 -7.21
CA ILE A 31 -1.34 -4.57 -8.55
C ILE A 31 -1.96 -5.97 -8.54
N GLY A 32 -2.89 -6.23 -9.47
CA GLY A 32 -3.61 -7.50 -9.56
C GLY A 32 -4.87 -7.53 -8.71
N LEU A 33 -6.03 -7.44 -9.38
CA LEU A 33 -7.35 -7.45 -8.75
C LEU A 33 -8.15 -8.70 -9.14
N ASP A 34 -7.49 -9.73 -9.63
CA ASP A 34 -8.12 -10.94 -10.14
C ASP A 34 -8.34 -12.02 -9.07
N ASN A 35 -8.13 -11.67 -7.79
CA ASN A 35 -8.41 -12.57 -6.67
C ASN A 35 -8.96 -11.80 -5.45
N TYR A 36 -9.61 -12.54 -4.56
CA TYR A 36 -10.25 -12.00 -3.37
C TYR A 36 -9.28 -11.39 -2.35
N GLN A 37 -8.02 -11.86 -2.32
CA GLN A 37 -7.04 -11.41 -1.32
C GLN A 37 -6.69 -9.93 -1.50
N ALA A 38 -6.66 -9.43 -2.74
CA ALA A 38 -6.45 -8.02 -3.01
C ALA A 38 -7.50 -7.15 -2.29
N VAL A 39 -8.79 -7.53 -2.38
CA VAL A 39 -9.89 -6.86 -1.69
C VAL A 39 -9.77 -6.98 -0.17
N ALA A 40 -9.38 -8.16 0.33
CA ALA A 40 -9.22 -8.39 1.76
C ALA A 40 -8.13 -7.46 2.36
N PHE A 41 -6.97 -7.33 1.69
CA PHE A 41 -5.92 -6.40 2.12
C PHE A 41 -6.37 -4.94 2.04
N ALA A 42 -7.02 -4.52 0.95
CA ALA A 42 -7.54 -3.16 0.82
C ALA A 42 -8.54 -2.83 1.93
N ASN A 43 -9.42 -3.76 2.28
CA ASN A 43 -10.35 -3.61 3.40
C ASN A 43 -9.62 -3.41 4.74
N LEU A 44 -8.57 -4.21 5.02
CA LEU A 44 -7.80 -4.09 6.26
C LEU A 44 -7.18 -2.69 6.40
N PHE A 45 -6.63 -2.13 5.32
CA PHE A 45 -6.07 -0.78 5.35
C PHE A 45 -7.14 0.28 5.56
N GLN A 46 -8.30 0.18 4.87
CA GLN A 46 -9.36 1.19 4.97
C GLN A 46 -10.15 1.16 6.28
N THR A 47 -10.22 0.00 6.95
CA THR A 47 -11.00 -0.15 8.17
C THR A 47 -10.17 -0.05 9.45
N ALA A 48 -8.85 0.06 9.34
CA ALA A 48 -7.95 0.19 10.48
C ALA A 48 -8.23 1.47 11.28
N LYS A 49 -8.37 1.31 12.59
CA LYS A 49 -8.68 2.42 13.51
C LYS A 49 -7.38 3.04 14.06
N PRO A 50 -7.43 4.31 14.49
CA PRO A 50 -6.29 4.93 15.16
C PRO A 50 -5.75 4.06 16.30
N GLY A 51 -4.44 3.81 16.29
CA GLY A 51 -3.77 2.93 17.27
C GLY A 51 -3.64 1.46 16.84
N GLU A 52 -4.28 1.03 15.76
CA GLU A 52 -4.08 -0.29 15.18
C GLU A 52 -2.83 -0.33 14.26
N PRO A 53 -2.18 -1.49 14.08
CA PRO A 53 -0.93 -1.61 13.30
C PRO A 53 -1.01 -1.12 11.85
N LEU A 54 -2.21 -1.15 11.26
CA LEU A 54 -2.45 -0.71 9.87
C LEU A 54 -3.06 0.69 9.77
N ALA A 55 -3.24 1.38 10.89
CA ALA A 55 -3.69 2.77 10.88
C ALA A 55 -2.67 3.66 10.16
N GLY A 56 -3.14 4.53 9.28
CA GLY A 56 -2.28 5.43 8.50
C GLY A 56 -1.82 4.87 7.16
N PHE A 57 -2.31 3.70 6.75
CA PHE A 57 -2.19 3.24 5.37
C PHE A 57 -3.41 3.66 4.56
N GLU A 58 -3.20 4.12 3.32
CA GLU A 58 -4.26 4.54 2.41
C GLU A 58 -4.04 3.91 1.03
N VAL A 59 -5.02 3.18 0.52
CA VAL A 59 -4.93 2.62 -0.84
C VAL A 59 -5.29 3.71 -1.85
N VAL A 60 -4.31 4.16 -2.62
CA VAL A 60 -4.42 5.33 -3.51
C VAL A 60 -4.51 5.00 -4.99
N ALA A 61 -4.17 3.77 -5.39
CA ALA A 61 -4.21 3.34 -6.78
C ALA A 61 -4.32 1.82 -6.88
N ALA A 62 -5.08 1.34 -7.86
CA ALA A 62 -5.21 -0.08 -8.13
C ALA A 62 -5.14 -0.37 -9.65
N PHE A 63 -4.19 -1.23 -10.06
CA PHE A 63 -4.07 -1.75 -11.42
C PHE A 63 -4.68 -3.14 -11.50
N PRO A 64 -5.72 -3.35 -12.33
CA PRO A 64 -6.44 -4.62 -12.37
C PRO A 64 -5.57 -5.83 -12.74
N GLY A 65 -4.70 -5.71 -13.74
CA GLY A 65 -3.93 -6.85 -14.24
C GLY A 65 -4.83 -7.91 -14.92
N GLY A 66 -4.59 -9.16 -14.56
CA GLY A 66 -5.34 -10.30 -15.06
C GLY A 66 -4.60 -11.12 -16.12
N SER A 67 -4.96 -12.41 -16.21
CA SER A 67 -4.43 -13.37 -17.18
C SER A 67 -5.58 -14.00 -17.95
N PRO A 68 -5.69 -13.74 -19.26
CA PRO A 68 -6.85 -14.15 -20.07
C PRO A 68 -6.95 -15.66 -20.31
N ASP A 69 -5.89 -16.41 -20.06
CA ASP A 69 -5.80 -17.86 -20.18
C ASP A 69 -6.02 -18.59 -18.84
N ILE A 70 -6.29 -17.86 -17.75
CA ILE A 70 -6.63 -18.42 -16.44
C ILE A 70 -8.12 -18.17 -16.16
N PRO A 71 -8.98 -19.21 -16.12
CA PRO A 71 -10.41 -19.04 -15.91
C PRO A 71 -10.76 -18.28 -14.63
N GLU A 72 -10.06 -18.53 -13.52
CA GLU A 72 -10.27 -17.86 -12.23
C GLU A 72 -9.94 -16.37 -12.30
N SER A 73 -8.89 -15.99 -13.05
CA SER A 73 -8.53 -14.60 -13.30
C SER A 73 -9.60 -13.89 -14.11
N VAL A 74 -10.05 -14.51 -15.21
CA VAL A 74 -11.10 -13.96 -16.09
C VAL A 74 -12.42 -13.76 -15.34
N GLN A 75 -12.83 -14.72 -14.51
CA GLN A 75 -14.06 -14.65 -13.73
C GLN A 75 -13.95 -13.68 -12.54
N GLY A 76 -12.80 -13.65 -11.89
CA GLY A 76 -12.57 -12.84 -10.70
C GLY A 76 -12.41 -11.36 -11.01
N LEU A 77 -11.71 -11.04 -12.10
CA LEU A 77 -11.27 -9.68 -12.41
C LEU A 77 -12.39 -8.63 -12.46
N PRO A 78 -13.52 -8.83 -13.15
CA PRO A 78 -14.62 -7.86 -13.17
C PRO A 78 -15.20 -7.64 -11.78
N ARG A 79 -15.49 -8.73 -11.06
CA ARG A 79 -16.09 -8.72 -9.72
C ARG A 79 -15.22 -7.95 -8.70
N TRP A 80 -13.93 -8.23 -8.69
CA TRP A 80 -13.03 -7.63 -7.70
C TRP A 80 -12.64 -6.21 -8.07
N THR A 81 -12.56 -5.89 -9.36
CA THR A 81 -12.38 -4.50 -9.82
C THR A 81 -13.54 -3.63 -9.39
N GLU A 82 -14.79 -4.09 -9.61
CA GLU A 82 -15.98 -3.39 -9.13
C GLU A 82 -15.95 -3.16 -7.62
N ARG A 83 -15.46 -4.16 -6.85
CA ARG A 83 -15.33 -4.03 -5.41
C ARG A 83 -14.36 -2.93 -4.99
N PHE A 84 -13.22 -2.78 -5.70
CA PHE A 84 -12.28 -1.66 -5.48
C PHE A 84 -12.92 -0.31 -5.80
N GLU A 85 -13.69 -0.22 -6.87
CA GLU A 85 -14.43 0.99 -7.25
C GLU A 85 -15.46 1.38 -6.17
N GLN A 86 -16.20 0.40 -5.64
CA GLN A 86 -17.14 0.60 -4.51
C GLN A 86 -16.44 1.09 -3.22
N MET A 87 -15.19 0.72 -3.03
CA MET A 87 -14.36 1.20 -1.92
C MET A 87 -13.79 2.60 -2.16
N GLY A 88 -14.08 3.22 -3.32
CA GLY A 88 -13.55 4.54 -3.69
C GLY A 88 -12.07 4.54 -4.09
N ILE A 89 -11.48 3.37 -4.35
CA ILE A 89 -10.07 3.26 -4.73
C ILE A 89 -9.91 3.53 -6.23
N PRO A 90 -9.08 4.51 -6.64
CA PRO A 90 -8.90 4.85 -8.05
C PRO A 90 -8.27 3.70 -8.84
N ARG A 91 -8.96 3.27 -9.90
CA ARG A 91 -8.39 2.37 -10.89
C ARG A 91 -7.41 3.13 -11.79
N VAL A 92 -6.27 2.50 -12.10
CA VAL A 92 -5.26 3.03 -13.03
C VAL A 92 -5.00 2.06 -14.18
N ASN A 93 -4.35 2.56 -15.24
CA ASN A 93 -4.22 1.81 -16.49
C ASN A 93 -2.90 1.05 -16.61
N SER A 94 -1.93 1.31 -15.75
CA SER A 94 -0.61 0.68 -15.80
C SER A 94 0.01 0.49 -14.42
N VAL A 95 0.99 -0.40 -14.33
CA VAL A 95 1.87 -0.55 -13.16
C VAL A 95 2.66 0.73 -12.90
N ALA A 96 3.04 1.46 -13.96
CA ALA A 96 3.76 2.73 -13.82
C ALA A 96 2.92 3.78 -13.08
N ASP A 97 1.61 3.86 -13.38
CA ASP A 97 0.70 4.77 -12.68
C ASP A 97 0.56 4.42 -11.18
N VAL A 98 0.62 3.12 -10.84
CA VAL A 98 0.65 2.68 -9.43
C VAL A 98 1.94 3.16 -8.76
N VAL A 99 3.09 2.94 -9.41
CA VAL A 99 4.42 3.31 -8.88
C VAL A 99 4.53 4.81 -8.65
N GLU A 100 3.98 5.63 -9.53
CA GLU A 100 3.99 7.09 -9.41
C GLU A 100 3.22 7.57 -8.17
N ARG A 101 2.08 6.93 -7.86
CA ARG A 101 1.17 7.38 -6.80
C ARG A 101 1.46 6.81 -5.43
N ALA A 102 2.10 5.64 -5.36
CA ALA A 102 2.26 4.89 -4.13
C ALA A 102 3.63 5.09 -3.47
N ASP A 103 3.67 4.96 -2.15
CA ASP A 103 4.90 4.88 -1.36
C ASP A 103 5.36 3.42 -1.20
N VAL A 104 4.39 2.49 -1.11
CA VAL A 104 4.59 1.04 -1.03
C VAL A 104 3.63 0.32 -1.96
N VAL A 105 3.98 -0.88 -2.42
CA VAL A 105 3.16 -1.63 -3.37
C VAL A 105 2.90 -3.04 -2.86
N ILE A 106 1.66 -3.51 -3.03
CA ILE A 106 1.28 -4.91 -2.88
C ILE A 106 0.94 -5.49 -4.26
N LEU A 107 1.64 -6.55 -4.64
CA LEU A 107 1.45 -7.27 -5.90
C LEU A 107 0.68 -8.56 -5.61
N MET A 108 -0.55 -8.61 -6.09
CA MET A 108 -1.56 -9.63 -5.73
C MET A 108 -2.10 -10.38 -6.94
N SER A 109 -1.55 -10.20 -8.16
CA SER A 109 -1.97 -10.94 -9.34
C SER A 109 -2.02 -12.44 -9.06
N LEU A 110 -3.06 -13.14 -9.52
CA LEU A 110 -3.23 -14.58 -9.33
C LEU A 110 -2.13 -15.38 -10.05
N ASP A 111 -1.70 -14.89 -11.19
CA ASP A 111 -0.75 -15.55 -12.08
C ASP A 111 0.69 -15.17 -11.76
N GLY A 112 1.45 -16.10 -11.20
CA GLY A 112 2.88 -15.90 -10.92
C GLY A 112 3.74 -15.64 -12.16
N ARG A 113 3.27 -15.95 -13.38
CA ARG A 113 4.01 -15.71 -14.64
C ARG A 113 4.18 -14.22 -14.94
N VAL A 114 3.28 -13.38 -14.46
CA VAL A 114 3.32 -11.93 -14.68
C VAL A 114 4.10 -11.18 -13.59
N HIS A 115 4.42 -11.82 -12.46
CA HIS A 115 4.98 -11.16 -11.29
C HIS A 115 6.33 -10.50 -11.55
N LEU A 116 7.27 -11.17 -12.24
CA LEU A 116 8.56 -10.56 -12.57
C LEU A 116 8.39 -9.27 -13.40
N LYS A 117 7.48 -9.31 -14.40
CA LYS A 117 7.20 -8.14 -15.25
C LYS A 117 6.58 -6.99 -14.42
N GLN A 118 5.66 -7.31 -13.52
CA GLN A 118 4.96 -6.32 -12.69
C GLN A 118 5.84 -5.79 -11.55
N ALA A 119 6.66 -6.65 -10.93
CA ALA A 119 7.58 -6.26 -9.87
C ALA A 119 8.75 -5.38 -10.35
N THR A 120 9.22 -5.58 -11.59
CA THR A 120 10.40 -4.89 -12.13
C THR A 120 10.31 -3.36 -12.01
N PRO A 121 9.26 -2.67 -12.49
CA PRO A 121 9.18 -1.22 -12.35
C PRO A 121 9.09 -0.75 -10.90
N VAL A 122 8.42 -1.50 -10.02
CA VAL A 122 8.29 -1.18 -8.60
C VAL A 122 9.65 -1.22 -7.91
N LEU A 123 10.40 -2.33 -8.11
CA LEU A 123 11.71 -2.52 -7.52
C LEU A 123 12.74 -1.50 -8.04
N LYS A 124 12.71 -1.19 -9.35
CA LYS A 124 13.57 -0.17 -9.94
C LYS A 124 13.31 1.24 -9.42
N ALA A 125 12.07 1.52 -9.01
CA ALA A 125 11.69 2.79 -8.40
C ALA A 125 12.01 2.87 -6.90
N GLY A 126 12.59 1.82 -6.31
CA GLY A 126 12.92 1.77 -4.89
C GLY A 126 11.69 1.69 -3.97
N LYS A 127 10.51 1.32 -4.50
CA LYS A 127 9.28 1.23 -3.70
C LYS A 127 9.22 -0.12 -2.98
N PRO A 128 9.09 -0.15 -1.64
CA PRO A 128 8.88 -1.39 -0.90
C PRO A 128 7.76 -2.22 -1.52
N LEU A 129 8.02 -3.53 -1.68
CA LEU A 129 7.14 -4.43 -2.40
C LEU A 129 6.81 -5.68 -1.58
N TYR A 130 5.51 -5.90 -1.37
CA TYR A 130 4.98 -7.20 -0.98
C TYR A 130 4.49 -7.96 -2.21
N ILE A 131 4.87 -9.24 -2.34
CA ILE A 131 4.34 -10.13 -3.39
C ILE A 131 3.53 -11.23 -2.74
N GLY A 132 2.25 -11.32 -3.10
CA GLY A 132 1.38 -12.44 -2.75
C GLY A 132 1.87 -13.74 -3.38
N ARG A 133 1.30 -14.86 -2.94
CA ARG A 133 1.62 -16.18 -3.50
C ARG A 133 0.86 -16.44 -4.83
N PRO A 134 1.49 -17.22 -5.73
CA PRO A 134 2.91 -17.64 -5.71
C PRO A 134 3.82 -16.46 -5.96
N MET A 135 5.03 -16.44 -5.39
CA MET A 135 5.97 -15.33 -5.60
C MET A 135 6.33 -15.13 -7.09
N ALA A 136 6.45 -16.21 -7.83
CA ALA A 136 6.53 -16.26 -9.30
C ALA A 136 6.22 -17.69 -9.78
N ALA A 137 6.09 -17.87 -11.10
CA ALA A 137 5.82 -19.18 -11.70
C ALA A 137 7.09 -20.05 -11.86
N SER A 138 8.28 -19.49 -11.73
CA SER A 138 9.56 -20.23 -11.84
C SER A 138 10.58 -19.77 -10.82
N LEU A 139 11.47 -20.68 -10.40
CA LEU A 139 12.60 -20.34 -9.54
C LEU A 139 13.50 -19.27 -10.17
N VAL A 140 13.68 -19.32 -11.48
CA VAL A 140 14.49 -18.33 -12.22
C VAL A 140 13.91 -16.93 -12.03
N ASP A 141 12.60 -16.77 -12.12
CA ASP A 141 11.95 -15.47 -11.94
C ASP A 141 11.99 -15.01 -10.49
N VAL A 142 11.83 -15.92 -9.53
CA VAL A 142 12.03 -15.63 -8.10
C VAL A 142 13.44 -15.07 -7.87
N LEU A 143 14.48 -15.74 -8.37
CA LEU A 143 15.87 -15.29 -8.24
C LEU A 143 16.10 -13.91 -8.88
N LYS A 144 15.52 -13.66 -10.05
CA LYS A 144 15.59 -12.34 -10.71
C LYS A 144 14.91 -11.25 -9.90
N ILE A 145 13.75 -11.52 -9.29
CA ILE A 145 13.05 -10.58 -8.42
C ILE A 145 13.93 -10.21 -7.22
N PHE A 146 14.56 -11.19 -6.55
CA PHE A 146 15.49 -10.92 -5.45
C PHE A 146 16.73 -10.16 -5.90
N GLN A 147 17.29 -10.49 -7.07
CA GLN A 147 18.45 -9.76 -7.65
C GLN A 147 18.09 -8.29 -7.91
N LEU A 148 16.91 -8.01 -8.48
CA LEU A 148 16.42 -6.66 -8.70
C LEU A 148 16.24 -5.90 -7.37
N ALA A 149 15.59 -6.52 -6.39
CA ALA A 149 15.40 -5.92 -5.08
C ALA A 149 16.75 -5.55 -4.43
N LYS A 150 17.73 -6.46 -4.49
CA LYS A 150 19.09 -6.22 -3.98
C LYS A 150 19.79 -5.10 -4.75
N ALA A 151 19.74 -5.11 -6.09
CA ALA A 151 20.40 -4.12 -6.93
C ALA A 151 19.89 -2.70 -6.71
N HIS A 152 18.60 -2.57 -6.41
CA HIS A 152 17.93 -1.28 -6.16
C HIS A 152 17.73 -0.98 -4.66
N GLN A 153 18.29 -1.82 -3.77
CA GLN A 153 18.17 -1.67 -2.32
C GLN A 153 16.72 -1.52 -1.84
N THR A 154 15.81 -2.22 -2.53
CA THR A 154 14.37 -2.12 -2.29
C THR A 154 13.91 -3.19 -1.32
N PRO A 155 13.21 -2.84 -0.22
CA PRO A 155 12.60 -3.82 0.67
C PRO A 155 11.61 -4.71 -0.08
N LEU A 156 11.78 -6.03 0.07
CA LEU A 156 10.94 -7.03 -0.58
C LEU A 156 10.60 -8.13 0.41
N PHE A 157 9.34 -8.51 0.48
CA PHE A 157 8.96 -9.72 1.18
C PHE A 157 7.75 -10.41 0.53
N SER A 158 7.60 -11.68 0.85
CA SER A 158 6.49 -12.52 0.43
C SER A 158 6.17 -13.49 1.55
N CYS A 159 4.91 -13.82 1.73
CA CYS A 159 4.51 -14.85 2.68
C CYS A 159 3.35 -15.68 2.15
N SER A 160 3.19 -16.88 2.68
CA SER A 160 2.00 -17.72 2.51
C SER A 160 1.08 -17.54 3.71
N GLN A 161 -0.21 -17.72 3.47
CA GLN A 161 -1.22 -17.74 4.55
C GLN A 161 -1.31 -19.12 5.23
N HIS A 162 -0.47 -20.08 4.83
CA HIS A 162 -0.44 -21.45 5.36
C HIS A 162 0.94 -21.79 5.87
#